data_c1657509f7151864eaa02bf7ce29bb8b
#
_entry.id   c1657509f7151864eaa02bf7ce29bb8b
#
_cell.length_a   1.000
_cell.length_b   1.000
_cell.length_c   1.000
_cell.angle_alpha   90.00
_cell.angle_beta   90.00
_cell.angle_gamma   90.00
#
_symmetry.space_group_name_H-M   'P 1'
#
loop_
_entity.id
_entity.type
_entity.pdbx_description
1 polymer ?
#
loop_
_entity_poly.entity_id
_entity_poly.type
_entity_poly.pdbx_seq_one_letter_code
_entity_poly.pdbx_strand_id
1 'polypeptide(L)'
;MSFFAARSATTRGNAAFAADFSGVWRFRELLPFARREDVVTLGEGRTLLQEADDLGAQYGMRAGSLHLQYEGFNPSGSFKDNGMAAAFTAARMLGRSRVACASTGNTSASLAMFARHARLREGRPMQAVVFVGGGKIALGKLAQALDYGATTIQIDGDFDACMELVRQAADKLDLYVMNSVNPFRLEGQKAIMYRVLEGLNWEAPDWIVVPGGNLGNCSAFGKAFMELKELGLVGRVPRLAVINAAGANTLFELFNDRGIRFNGGGLDAEAVESYYAQRSREGRAAKTVASAIEIAKPVNLTKALRALEIMNGLVRQVSDEEILDGKALVGRFGFGCEPASGASAAGLRALREEGIIAPSDRVVCILT
;
A
#
# COMPACT_ATOMS: atom_id res chain seq x y z
N MET A 1 13.43 -19.93 -8.35
CA MET A 1 11.99 -20.05 -8.64
C MET A 1 11.36 -21.29 -8.05
N SER A 2 11.90 -22.51 -8.24
CA SER A 2 11.30 -23.75 -7.74
C SER A 2 11.01 -23.77 -6.23
N PHE A 3 11.84 -23.17 -5.39
CA PHE A 3 11.62 -23.13 -3.95
C PHE A 3 10.51 -22.14 -3.53
N PHE A 4 10.26 -21.07 -4.28
CA PHE A 4 9.10 -20.20 -4.06
C PHE A 4 7.80 -20.96 -4.36
N ALA A 5 7.76 -21.69 -5.47
CA ALA A 5 6.60 -22.52 -5.83
C ALA A 5 6.33 -23.60 -4.76
N ALA A 6 7.36 -24.26 -4.22
CA ALA A 6 7.21 -25.22 -3.15
C ALA A 6 6.62 -24.58 -1.88
N ARG A 7 7.03 -23.37 -1.52
CA ARG A 7 6.47 -22.65 -0.36
C ARG A 7 5.04 -22.17 -0.62
N SER A 8 4.74 -21.77 -1.85
CA SER A 8 3.37 -21.38 -2.22
C SER A 8 2.38 -22.53 -2.03
N ALA A 9 2.80 -23.75 -2.32
CA ALA A 9 2.00 -24.96 -2.09
C ALA A 9 1.91 -25.38 -0.61
N THR A 10 2.65 -24.74 0.31
CA THR A 10 2.66 -25.10 1.73
C THR A 10 1.34 -24.73 2.39
N THR A 11 0.69 -25.69 3.05
CA THR A 11 -0.47 -25.47 3.90
C THR A 11 -0.03 -25.21 5.35
N ARG A 12 -0.93 -24.63 6.16
CA ARG A 12 -0.63 -24.35 7.58
C ARG A 12 -0.27 -25.61 8.36
N GLY A 13 -0.89 -26.75 8.01
CA GLY A 13 -0.67 -28.03 8.71
C GLY A 13 0.65 -28.71 8.39
N ASN A 14 1.27 -28.41 7.23
CA ASN A 14 2.54 -29.00 6.79
C ASN A 14 3.68 -27.98 6.70
N ALA A 15 3.47 -26.74 7.19
CA ALA A 15 4.51 -25.74 7.23
C ALA A 15 5.55 -26.08 8.29
N ALA A 16 6.80 -26.32 7.87
CA ALA A 16 7.92 -26.51 8.78
C ALA A 16 8.25 -25.24 9.58
N PHE A 17 7.80 -24.10 9.10
CA PHE A 17 7.99 -22.80 9.72
C PHE A 17 6.80 -21.88 9.37
N ALA A 18 6.21 -21.19 10.38
CA ALA A 18 5.02 -20.34 10.18
C ALA A 18 5.19 -19.29 9.08
N ALA A 19 6.43 -18.79 8.89
CA ALA A 19 6.73 -17.84 7.82
C ALA A 19 6.56 -18.43 6.41
N ASP A 20 6.65 -19.74 6.23
CA ASP A 20 6.45 -20.39 4.93
C ASP A 20 4.96 -20.31 4.50
N PHE A 21 4.07 -20.18 5.47
CA PHE A 21 2.65 -19.95 5.21
C PHE A 21 2.32 -18.47 4.92
N SER A 22 3.15 -17.51 5.35
CA SER A 22 2.94 -16.09 5.10
C SER A 22 3.09 -15.73 3.62
N GLY A 23 2.24 -14.85 3.13
CA GLY A 23 2.37 -14.27 1.80
C GLY A 23 3.48 -13.20 1.70
N VAL A 24 4.08 -12.82 2.83
CA VAL A 24 5.23 -11.92 2.91
C VAL A 24 6.52 -12.73 3.11
N TRP A 25 6.58 -13.51 4.17
CA TRP A 25 7.82 -14.16 4.61
C TRP A 25 8.21 -15.41 3.82
N ARG A 26 7.30 -15.97 3.01
CA ARG A 26 7.72 -17.02 2.07
C ARG A 26 8.70 -16.50 1.01
N PHE A 27 8.79 -15.18 0.85
CA PHE A 27 9.76 -14.49 -0.02
C PHE A 27 10.91 -13.84 0.76
N ARG A 28 11.25 -14.36 1.95
CA ARG A 28 12.24 -13.77 2.88
C ARG A 28 13.64 -13.54 2.27
N GLU A 29 14.02 -14.28 1.23
CA GLU A 29 15.27 -14.05 0.51
C GLU A 29 15.28 -12.72 -0.25
N LEU A 30 14.09 -12.20 -0.60
CA LEU A 30 13.89 -10.87 -1.17
C LEU A 30 13.63 -9.80 -0.09
N LEU A 31 13.69 -10.20 1.18
CA LEU A 31 13.53 -9.35 2.38
C LEU A 31 14.68 -9.64 3.39
N PRO A 32 15.97 -9.47 2.99
CA PRO A 32 17.12 -10.01 3.69
C PRO A 32 17.46 -9.31 5.02
N PHE A 33 16.66 -8.35 5.46
CA PHE A 33 16.87 -7.64 6.72
C PHE A 33 16.47 -8.45 7.96
N ALA A 34 15.58 -9.46 7.81
CA ALA A 34 14.97 -10.17 8.93
C ALA A 34 15.68 -11.49 9.23
N ARG A 35 15.99 -11.74 10.50
CA ARG A 35 16.39 -13.06 10.97
C ARG A 35 15.16 -13.93 11.17
N ARG A 36 15.32 -15.24 10.97
CA ARG A 36 14.22 -16.20 11.08
C ARG A 36 13.53 -16.18 12.45
N GLU A 37 14.30 -16.06 13.52
CA GLU A 37 13.80 -16.01 14.89
C GLU A 37 13.04 -14.71 15.25
N ASP A 38 13.25 -13.64 14.47
CA ASP A 38 12.60 -12.35 14.69
C ASP A 38 11.31 -12.17 13.91
N VAL A 39 11.01 -13.06 12.96
CA VAL A 39 9.85 -12.94 12.09
C VAL A 39 8.55 -12.87 12.89
N VAL A 40 7.78 -11.83 12.66
CA VAL A 40 6.40 -11.66 13.14
C VAL A 40 5.46 -11.88 11.96
N THR A 41 4.52 -12.81 12.09
CA THR A 41 3.54 -13.11 11.05
C THR A 41 2.20 -13.55 11.65
N LEU A 42 1.13 -13.19 10.98
CA LEU A 42 -0.24 -13.64 11.23
C LEU A 42 -0.81 -14.44 10.04
N GLY A 43 0.05 -14.83 9.11
CA GLY A 43 -0.35 -15.45 7.84
C GLY A 43 -0.82 -14.44 6.79
N GLU A 44 -0.48 -13.16 6.99
CA GLU A 44 -0.77 -12.07 6.05
C GLU A 44 -0.22 -12.33 4.65
N GLY A 45 -0.82 -11.64 3.67
CA GLY A 45 -0.41 -11.76 2.27
C GLY A 45 -0.85 -13.05 1.59
N ARG A 46 -1.69 -13.88 2.20
CA ARG A 46 -2.41 -14.98 1.55
C ARG A 46 -3.61 -14.46 0.76
N THR A 47 -3.34 -13.48 -0.07
CA THR A 47 -4.30 -12.82 -0.94
C THR A 47 -4.28 -13.44 -2.33
N LEU A 48 -5.36 -13.25 -3.07
CA LEU A 48 -5.54 -13.87 -4.38
C LEU A 48 -5.25 -12.86 -5.49
N LEU A 49 -4.59 -13.33 -6.54
CA LEU A 49 -4.66 -12.71 -7.85
C LEU A 49 -5.83 -13.35 -8.60
N GLN A 50 -6.87 -12.56 -8.86
CA GLN A 50 -8.10 -13.01 -9.49
C GLN A 50 -8.11 -12.59 -10.96
N GLU A 51 -8.34 -13.53 -11.85
CA GLU A 51 -8.74 -13.23 -13.22
C GLU A 51 -10.16 -12.64 -13.21
N ALA A 52 -10.37 -11.55 -13.93
CA ALA A 52 -11.60 -10.76 -13.87
C ALA A 52 -12.17 -10.47 -15.26
N ASP A 53 -12.41 -11.52 -16.04
CA ASP A 53 -12.81 -11.43 -17.45
C ASP A 53 -14.14 -10.71 -17.64
N ASP A 54 -15.15 -11.01 -16.81
CA ASP A 54 -16.45 -10.34 -16.89
C ASP A 54 -16.34 -8.83 -16.61
N LEU A 55 -15.50 -8.44 -15.65
CA LEU A 55 -15.19 -7.05 -15.39
C LEU A 55 -14.37 -6.45 -16.54
N GLY A 56 -13.39 -7.19 -17.07
CA GLY A 56 -12.56 -6.79 -18.19
C GLY A 56 -13.37 -6.50 -19.45
N ALA A 57 -14.39 -7.32 -19.73
CA ALA A 57 -15.30 -7.13 -20.84
C ALA A 57 -16.05 -5.77 -20.77
N GLN A 58 -16.36 -5.26 -19.57
CA GLN A 58 -16.98 -3.94 -19.38
C GLN A 58 -16.04 -2.78 -19.82
N TYR A 59 -14.74 -3.03 -19.82
CA TYR A 59 -13.72 -2.08 -20.27
C TYR A 59 -13.20 -2.40 -21.69
N GLY A 60 -13.85 -3.33 -22.41
CA GLY A 60 -13.44 -3.76 -23.75
C GLY A 60 -12.08 -4.44 -23.77
N MET A 61 -11.71 -5.13 -22.70
CA MET A 61 -10.48 -5.91 -22.62
C MET A 61 -10.70 -7.34 -23.12
N ARG A 62 -9.64 -7.98 -23.58
CA ARG A 62 -9.65 -9.40 -23.98
C ARG A 62 -9.70 -10.30 -22.76
N ALA A 63 -10.33 -11.46 -22.86
CA ALA A 63 -10.30 -12.49 -21.82
C ALA A 63 -8.84 -12.83 -21.43
N GLY A 64 -8.59 -13.04 -20.13
CA GLY A 64 -7.28 -13.27 -19.55
C GLY A 64 -6.39 -12.01 -19.42
N SER A 65 -6.90 -10.83 -19.79
CA SER A 65 -6.10 -9.59 -19.76
C SER A 65 -6.23 -8.81 -18.46
N LEU A 66 -7.36 -8.88 -17.75
CA LEU A 66 -7.57 -8.17 -16.49
C LEU A 66 -7.44 -9.09 -15.28
N HIS A 67 -6.63 -8.67 -14.32
CA HIS A 67 -6.49 -9.33 -13.04
C HIS A 67 -6.69 -8.33 -11.89
N LEU A 68 -7.24 -8.80 -10.78
CA LEU A 68 -7.40 -8.05 -9.54
C LEU A 68 -6.50 -8.66 -8.45
N GLN A 69 -5.54 -7.89 -7.95
CA GLN A 69 -4.80 -8.27 -6.74
C GLN A 69 -5.62 -7.84 -5.52
N TYR A 70 -6.31 -8.77 -4.91
CA TYR A 70 -7.30 -8.50 -3.87
C TYR A 70 -6.68 -8.57 -2.47
N GLU A 71 -6.24 -7.43 -1.97
CA GLU A 71 -5.60 -7.30 -0.66
C GLU A 71 -6.60 -7.28 0.53
N GLY A 72 -7.89 -7.24 0.26
CA GLY A 72 -8.96 -7.33 1.27
C GLY A 72 -9.00 -8.64 2.05
N PHE A 73 -8.36 -9.71 1.55
CA PHE A 73 -8.25 -10.99 2.25
C PHE A 73 -7.16 -11.03 3.34
N ASN A 74 -6.42 -9.95 3.52
CA ASN A 74 -5.51 -9.85 4.65
C ASN A 74 -6.26 -9.90 6.00
N PRO A 75 -5.62 -10.36 7.09
CA PRO A 75 -6.27 -10.52 8.40
C PRO A 75 -7.01 -9.29 8.92
N SER A 76 -6.49 -8.07 8.71
CA SER A 76 -7.19 -6.82 9.09
C SER A 76 -8.10 -6.28 7.97
N GLY A 77 -8.20 -6.97 6.84
CA GLY A 77 -8.99 -6.57 5.69
C GLY A 77 -8.32 -5.50 4.80
N SER A 78 -6.99 -5.38 4.81
CA SER A 78 -6.28 -4.45 3.93
C SER A 78 -4.81 -4.81 3.69
N PHE A 79 -4.22 -4.25 2.65
CA PHE A 79 -2.79 -4.40 2.32
C PHE A 79 -1.82 -3.95 3.42
N LYS A 80 -2.29 -3.19 4.42
CA LYS A 80 -1.45 -2.67 5.51
C LYS A 80 -0.73 -3.79 6.27
N ASP A 81 -1.32 -4.98 6.31
CA ASP A 81 -0.77 -6.13 7.02
C ASP A 81 0.58 -6.58 6.46
N ASN A 82 0.78 -6.47 5.14
CA ASN A 82 2.07 -6.77 4.52
C ASN A 82 3.20 -5.91 5.11
N GLY A 83 2.93 -4.60 5.20
CA GLY A 83 3.89 -3.66 5.77
C GLY A 83 4.04 -3.84 7.28
N MET A 84 2.96 -4.16 7.99
CA MET A 84 3.03 -4.36 9.45
C MET A 84 3.82 -5.61 9.81
N ALA A 85 3.72 -6.71 9.09
CA ALA A 85 4.53 -7.90 9.31
C ALA A 85 6.03 -7.57 9.32
N ALA A 86 6.49 -6.81 8.33
CA ALA A 86 7.89 -6.40 8.22
C ALA A 86 8.29 -5.37 9.31
N ALA A 87 7.43 -4.38 9.57
CA ALA A 87 7.72 -3.35 10.56
C ALA A 87 7.72 -3.89 12.01
N PHE A 88 6.82 -4.82 12.35
CA PHE A 88 6.83 -5.49 13.65
C PHE A 88 8.02 -6.44 13.81
N THR A 89 8.46 -7.08 12.74
CA THR A 89 9.70 -7.85 12.74
C THR A 89 10.90 -6.93 13.06
N ALA A 90 10.99 -5.79 12.40
CA ALA A 90 12.04 -4.81 12.69
C ALA A 90 11.92 -4.24 14.12
N ALA A 91 10.73 -3.93 14.61
CA ALA A 91 10.52 -3.49 15.98
C ALA A 91 11.00 -4.53 17.00
N ARG A 92 10.72 -5.83 16.75
CA ARG A 92 11.21 -6.95 17.57
C ARG A 92 12.72 -7.04 17.56
N MET A 93 13.36 -6.92 16.39
CA MET A 93 14.82 -6.92 16.25
C MET A 93 15.47 -5.78 17.04
N LEU A 94 14.80 -4.62 17.07
CA LEU A 94 15.25 -3.41 17.74
C LEU A 94 14.83 -3.35 19.24
N GLY A 95 14.15 -4.36 19.76
CA GLY A 95 13.67 -4.40 21.15
C GLY A 95 12.59 -3.36 21.46
N ARG A 96 11.87 -2.83 20.47
CA ARG A 96 10.84 -1.79 20.65
C ARG A 96 9.54 -2.40 21.16
N SER A 97 9.17 -2.09 22.38
CA SER A 97 7.95 -2.62 23.03
C SER A 97 6.71 -1.76 22.79
N ARG A 98 6.89 -0.48 22.47
CA ARG A 98 5.80 0.46 22.19
C ARG A 98 5.82 0.90 20.74
N VAL A 99 4.71 0.70 20.05
CA VAL A 99 4.54 1.02 18.63
C VAL A 99 3.39 2.01 18.46
N ALA A 100 3.52 2.98 17.56
CA ALA A 100 2.52 4.01 17.41
C ALA A 100 2.20 4.33 15.94
N CYS A 101 0.99 4.81 15.68
CA CYS A 101 0.65 5.45 14.42
C CYS A 101 -0.37 6.58 14.61
N ALA A 102 -0.36 7.55 13.69
CA ALA A 102 -1.49 8.45 13.46
C ALA A 102 -2.35 7.85 12.37
N SER A 103 -3.58 7.41 12.68
CA SER A 103 -4.52 6.88 11.68
C SER A 103 -5.89 6.62 12.27
N THR A 104 -6.93 6.94 11.50
CA THR A 104 -8.34 6.57 11.81
C THR A 104 -8.82 5.37 10.97
N GLY A 105 -7.93 4.74 10.18
CA GLY A 105 -8.32 3.76 9.15
C GLY A 105 -7.51 2.47 9.20
N ASN A 106 -7.21 1.92 8.00
CA ASN A 106 -6.55 0.62 7.84
C ASN A 106 -5.21 0.48 8.60
N THR A 107 -4.46 1.58 8.79
CA THR A 107 -3.17 1.51 9.49
C THR A 107 -3.34 1.23 10.97
N SER A 108 -4.32 1.88 11.63
CA SER A 108 -4.58 1.65 13.07
C SER A 108 -5.12 0.25 13.33
N ALA A 109 -6.04 -0.24 12.51
CA ALA A 109 -6.57 -1.59 12.63
C ALA A 109 -5.47 -2.65 12.52
N SER A 110 -4.62 -2.55 11.49
CA SER A 110 -3.51 -3.47 11.29
C SER A 110 -2.45 -3.37 12.40
N LEU A 111 -2.08 -2.15 12.83
CA LEU A 111 -1.16 -1.94 13.95
C LEU A 111 -1.65 -2.63 15.23
N ALA A 112 -2.90 -2.38 15.62
CA ALA A 112 -3.48 -2.93 16.84
C ALA A 112 -3.52 -4.46 16.82
N MET A 113 -3.95 -5.05 15.70
CA MET A 113 -3.97 -6.48 15.50
C MET A 113 -2.59 -7.12 15.65
N PHE A 114 -1.59 -6.59 14.96
CA PHE A 114 -0.23 -7.10 15.05
C PHE A 114 0.36 -6.93 16.45
N ALA A 115 0.16 -5.79 17.12
CA ALA A 115 0.65 -5.55 18.49
C ALA A 115 0.04 -6.54 19.47
N ARG A 116 -1.25 -6.90 19.33
CA ARG A 116 -1.91 -7.88 20.19
C ARG A 116 -1.24 -9.25 20.16
N HIS A 117 -0.72 -9.64 19.01
CA HIS A 117 -0.09 -10.94 18.78
C HIS A 117 1.44 -10.91 18.91
N ALA A 118 2.09 -9.79 18.59
CA ALA A 118 3.54 -9.68 18.61
C ALA A 118 4.10 -9.72 20.05
N ARG A 119 5.27 -10.36 20.18
CA ARG A 119 6.04 -10.44 21.43
C ARG A 119 7.49 -10.09 21.15
N LEU A 120 8.14 -9.45 22.09
CA LEU A 120 9.60 -9.35 22.09
C LEU A 120 10.23 -10.75 22.29
N ARG A 121 11.55 -10.87 22.11
CA ARG A 121 12.23 -12.17 22.25
C ARG A 121 12.06 -12.78 23.64
N GLU A 122 12.04 -11.94 24.68
CA GLU A 122 11.79 -12.33 26.06
C GLU A 122 10.32 -12.64 26.41
N GLY A 123 9.43 -12.66 25.40
CA GLY A 123 8.01 -12.97 25.56
C GLY A 123 7.11 -11.80 25.96
N ARG A 124 7.67 -10.63 26.29
CA ARG A 124 6.90 -9.43 26.65
C ARG A 124 6.04 -8.95 25.47
N PRO A 125 4.74 -8.61 25.70
CA PRO A 125 3.85 -8.13 24.66
C PRO A 125 4.27 -6.74 24.15
N MET A 126 4.01 -6.47 22.88
CA MET A 126 4.12 -5.13 22.32
C MET A 126 2.81 -4.36 22.56
N GLN A 127 2.92 -3.05 22.76
CA GLN A 127 1.78 -2.16 23.03
C GLN A 127 1.55 -1.22 21.85
N ALA A 128 0.29 -1.13 21.39
CA ALA A 128 -0.11 -0.20 20.35
C ALA A 128 -0.66 1.09 20.92
N VAL A 129 -0.18 2.22 20.42
CA VAL A 129 -0.72 3.55 20.67
C VAL A 129 -1.20 4.14 19.34
N VAL A 130 -2.48 4.48 19.26
CA VAL A 130 -3.11 5.04 18.08
C VAL A 130 -3.51 6.48 18.36
N PHE A 131 -3.00 7.40 17.55
CA PHE A 131 -3.38 8.81 17.61
C PHE A 131 -4.43 9.08 16.53
N VAL A 132 -5.55 9.69 16.90
CA VAL A 132 -6.72 9.96 16.05
C VAL A 132 -7.01 11.44 16.04
N GLY A 133 -7.09 12.06 14.86
CA GLY A 133 -7.55 13.44 14.73
C GLY A 133 -9.07 13.57 14.88
N GLY A 134 -9.54 14.77 15.24
CA GLY A 134 -10.97 15.08 15.40
C GLY A 134 -11.80 15.13 14.13
N GLY A 135 -11.21 14.78 12.96
CA GLY A 135 -11.87 14.79 11.64
C GLY A 135 -12.72 13.54 11.35
N LYS A 136 -12.85 13.18 10.06
CA LYS A 136 -13.59 12.00 9.63
C LYS A 136 -12.95 10.71 10.15
N ILE A 137 -13.68 9.99 10.98
CA ILE A 137 -13.25 8.72 11.56
C ILE A 137 -13.90 7.57 10.79
N ALA A 138 -13.08 6.65 10.27
CA ALA A 138 -13.55 5.38 9.73
C ALA A 138 -13.97 4.47 10.91
N LEU A 139 -15.21 4.63 11.40
CA LEU A 139 -15.71 4.00 12.63
C LEU A 139 -15.43 2.50 12.69
N GLY A 140 -15.62 1.76 11.60
CA GLY A 140 -15.35 0.31 11.57
C GLY A 140 -13.88 -0.04 11.80
N LYS A 141 -12.94 0.78 11.31
CA LYS A 141 -11.50 0.55 11.52
C LYS A 141 -11.03 1.03 12.89
N LEU A 142 -11.62 2.09 13.42
CA LEU A 142 -11.38 2.51 14.81
C LEU A 142 -11.91 1.48 15.79
N ALA A 143 -13.12 0.94 15.57
CA ALA A 143 -13.66 -0.15 16.37
C ALA A 143 -12.72 -1.35 16.41
N GLN A 144 -12.19 -1.78 15.25
CA GLN A 144 -11.17 -2.83 15.21
C GLN A 144 -9.95 -2.52 16.09
N ALA A 145 -9.43 -1.30 16.05
CA ALA A 145 -8.26 -0.92 16.86
C ALA A 145 -8.57 -0.99 18.35
N LEU A 146 -9.76 -0.56 18.77
CA LEU A 146 -10.23 -0.63 20.15
C LEU A 146 -10.44 -2.09 20.61
N ASP A 147 -11.10 -2.92 19.78
CA ASP A 147 -11.36 -4.34 20.06
C ASP A 147 -10.06 -5.13 20.26
N TYR A 148 -8.99 -4.78 19.54
CA TYR A 148 -7.68 -5.38 19.72
C TYR A 148 -6.90 -4.80 20.91
N GLY A 149 -7.47 -3.86 21.66
CA GLY A 149 -6.89 -3.31 22.89
C GLY A 149 -5.79 -2.29 22.68
N ALA A 150 -5.81 -1.56 21.56
CA ALA A 150 -4.90 -0.44 21.35
C ALA A 150 -5.27 0.76 22.26
N THR A 151 -4.27 1.39 22.86
CA THR A 151 -4.45 2.68 23.52
C THR A 151 -4.73 3.74 22.46
N THR A 152 -5.94 4.30 22.46
CA THR A 152 -6.35 5.31 21.47
C THR A 152 -6.40 6.68 22.11
N ILE A 153 -5.69 7.64 21.53
CA ILE A 153 -5.59 9.02 21.99
C ILE A 153 -6.18 9.92 20.92
N GLN A 154 -7.30 10.57 21.25
CA GLN A 154 -7.90 11.57 20.36
C GLN A 154 -7.20 12.91 20.53
N ILE A 155 -6.84 13.52 19.39
CA ILE A 155 -6.18 14.81 19.31
C ILE A 155 -7.18 15.82 18.72
N ASP A 156 -7.24 16.99 19.31
CA ASP A 156 -7.96 18.11 18.73
C ASP A 156 -7.13 18.71 17.60
N GLY A 157 -7.39 18.27 16.37
CA GLY A 157 -6.66 18.61 15.16
C GLY A 157 -6.89 17.63 14.02
N ASP A 158 -6.28 17.92 12.87
CA ASP A 158 -6.33 17.08 11.67
C ASP A 158 -5.26 15.99 11.68
N PHE A 159 -5.13 15.27 10.56
CA PHE A 159 -4.14 14.21 10.39
C PHE A 159 -2.69 14.72 10.48
N ASP A 160 -2.42 15.91 9.95
CA ASP A 160 -1.06 16.48 9.95
C ASP A 160 -0.64 16.89 11.36
N ALA A 161 -1.57 17.47 12.15
CA ALA A 161 -1.36 17.74 13.57
C ALA A 161 -1.10 16.47 14.37
N CYS A 162 -1.85 15.38 14.10
CA CYS A 162 -1.60 14.09 14.73
C CYS A 162 -0.22 13.53 14.38
N MET A 163 0.19 13.63 13.13
CA MET A 163 1.51 13.14 12.70
C MET A 163 2.65 13.92 13.34
N GLU A 164 2.50 15.23 13.48
CA GLU A 164 3.50 16.06 14.16
C GLU A 164 3.60 15.68 15.63
N LEU A 165 2.46 15.51 16.32
CA LEU A 165 2.46 15.09 17.72
C LEU A 165 3.07 13.70 17.91
N VAL A 166 2.77 12.75 17.01
CA VAL A 166 3.40 11.42 17.05
C VAL A 166 4.91 11.51 16.93
N ARG A 167 5.43 12.36 16.03
CA ARG A 167 6.88 12.59 15.89
C ARG A 167 7.49 13.15 17.18
N GLN A 168 6.86 14.17 17.77
CA GLN A 168 7.33 14.77 19.02
C GLN A 168 7.25 13.80 20.20
N ALA A 169 6.20 12.96 20.24
CA ALA A 169 6.03 11.96 21.28
C ALA A 169 6.96 10.74 21.09
N ALA A 170 7.37 10.44 19.85
CA ALA A 170 8.17 9.28 19.54
C ALA A 170 9.47 9.23 20.35
N ASP A 171 10.20 10.34 20.39
CA ASP A 171 11.48 10.44 21.10
C ASP A 171 11.28 10.45 22.62
N LYS A 172 10.27 11.20 23.13
CA LYS A 172 10.02 11.38 24.55
C LYS A 172 9.45 10.13 25.22
N LEU A 173 8.65 9.35 24.52
CA LEU A 173 7.93 8.19 25.04
C LEU A 173 8.47 6.85 24.50
N ASP A 174 9.59 6.85 23.79
CA ASP A 174 10.17 5.67 23.13
C ASP A 174 9.14 4.92 22.27
N LEU A 175 8.42 5.65 21.41
CA LEU A 175 7.43 5.09 20.52
C LEU A 175 8.07 4.80 19.16
N TYR A 176 7.96 3.57 18.70
CA TYR A 176 8.38 3.19 17.35
C TYR A 176 7.25 3.50 16.34
N VAL A 177 7.48 4.51 15.50
CA VAL A 177 6.45 5.00 14.56
C VAL A 177 6.25 4.02 13.43
N MET A 178 4.99 3.61 13.22
CA MET A 178 4.57 2.60 12.24
C MET A 178 3.79 3.20 11.05
N ASN A 179 3.80 4.52 10.87
CA ASN A 179 3.25 5.16 9.66
C ASN A 179 4.10 4.83 8.42
N SER A 180 3.66 5.26 7.25
CA SER A 180 4.35 4.98 5.98
C SER A 180 5.73 5.64 5.82
N VAL A 181 6.16 6.42 6.80
CA VAL A 181 7.55 6.89 6.97
C VAL A 181 8.51 5.74 7.33
N ASN A 182 8.00 4.68 7.94
CA ASN A 182 8.79 3.53 8.36
C ASN A 182 9.25 2.72 7.14
N PRO A 183 10.58 2.59 6.91
CA PRO A 183 11.10 1.94 5.71
C PRO A 183 10.76 0.45 5.66
N PHE A 184 10.67 -0.23 6.80
CA PHE A 184 10.33 -1.66 6.83
C PHE A 184 8.88 -1.92 6.39
N ARG A 185 8.00 -0.93 6.55
CA ARG A 185 6.66 -1.02 5.96
C ARG A 185 6.71 -1.17 4.45
N LEU A 186 7.55 -0.37 3.79
CA LEU A 186 7.72 -0.45 2.33
C LEU A 186 8.33 -1.78 1.90
N GLU A 187 9.27 -2.33 2.71
CA GLU A 187 9.84 -3.66 2.45
C GLU A 187 8.76 -4.75 2.44
N GLY A 188 7.87 -4.77 3.43
CA GLY A 188 6.77 -5.74 3.47
C GLY A 188 5.78 -5.57 2.30
N GLN A 189 5.51 -4.33 1.88
CA GLN A 189 4.61 -4.04 0.75
C GLN A 189 5.15 -4.52 -0.60
N LYS A 190 6.48 -4.70 -0.77
CA LYS A 190 7.06 -5.31 -1.98
C LYS A 190 6.46 -6.70 -2.27
N ALA A 191 6.11 -7.44 -1.23
CA ALA A 191 5.57 -8.79 -1.37
C ALA A 191 4.24 -8.86 -2.15
N ILE A 192 3.51 -7.76 -2.28
CA ILE A 192 2.32 -7.67 -3.15
C ILE A 192 2.74 -7.99 -4.59
N MET A 193 3.84 -7.41 -5.07
CA MET A 193 4.33 -7.65 -6.43
C MET A 193 4.89 -9.06 -6.62
N TYR A 194 5.49 -9.63 -5.58
CA TYR A 194 5.96 -11.03 -5.63
C TYR A 194 4.78 -12.01 -5.78
N ARG A 195 3.65 -11.73 -5.12
CA ARG A 195 2.42 -12.55 -5.27
C ARG A 195 1.75 -12.35 -6.63
N VAL A 196 1.73 -11.12 -7.14
CA VAL A 196 1.28 -10.84 -8.52
C VAL A 196 2.09 -11.66 -9.52
N LEU A 197 3.41 -11.61 -9.41
CA LEU A 197 4.29 -12.39 -10.30
C LEU A 197 4.11 -13.89 -10.12
N GLU A 198 3.98 -14.38 -8.88
CA GLU A 198 3.70 -15.78 -8.60
C GLU A 198 2.40 -16.24 -9.27
N GLY A 199 1.33 -15.45 -9.16
CA GLY A 199 0.04 -15.72 -9.84
C GLY A 199 0.10 -15.65 -11.37
N LEU A 200 1.07 -14.93 -11.91
CA LEU A 200 1.34 -14.82 -13.35
C LEU A 200 2.54 -15.69 -13.80
N ASN A 201 2.87 -16.76 -13.06
CA ASN A 201 4.00 -17.65 -13.37
C ASN A 201 5.33 -16.89 -13.57
N TRP A 202 5.54 -15.82 -12.81
CA TRP A 202 6.70 -14.91 -12.89
C TRP A 202 6.85 -14.15 -14.21
N GLU A 203 5.79 -14.07 -14.97
CA GLU A 203 5.70 -13.18 -16.12
C GLU A 203 5.16 -11.82 -15.68
N ALA A 204 5.95 -10.76 -15.88
CA ALA A 204 5.51 -9.42 -15.55
C ALA A 204 4.30 -9.00 -16.42
N PRO A 205 3.24 -8.40 -15.83
CA PRO A 205 2.14 -7.84 -16.62
C PRO A 205 2.62 -6.63 -17.44
N ASP A 206 1.77 -6.09 -18.31
CA ASP A 206 2.08 -4.85 -19.03
C ASP A 206 1.87 -3.64 -18.09
N TRP A 207 0.84 -3.69 -17.27
CA TRP A 207 0.45 -2.59 -16.40
C TRP A 207 0.12 -3.03 -14.97
N ILE A 208 0.54 -2.20 -14.01
CA ILE A 208 0.03 -2.19 -12.63
C ILE A 208 -0.74 -0.90 -12.44
N VAL A 209 -2.02 -0.99 -12.06
CA VAL A 209 -2.88 0.17 -11.75
C VAL A 209 -3.13 0.22 -10.24
N VAL A 210 -2.77 1.32 -9.59
CA VAL A 210 -2.76 1.42 -8.12
C VAL A 210 -3.31 2.76 -7.63
N PRO A 211 -4.07 2.81 -6.52
CA PRO A 211 -4.51 4.06 -5.93
C PRO A 211 -3.34 4.88 -5.38
N GLY A 212 -3.38 6.20 -5.57
CA GLY A 212 -2.36 7.15 -5.14
C GLY A 212 -2.79 7.97 -3.93
N GLY A 213 -2.39 7.57 -2.72
CA GLY A 213 -2.53 8.35 -1.48
C GLY A 213 -1.16 8.73 -0.91
N ASN A 214 -0.75 8.13 0.21
CA ASN A 214 0.61 8.30 0.78
C ASN A 214 1.75 7.69 -0.06
N LEU A 215 1.41 7.06 -1.19
CA LEU A 215 2.31 6.54 -2.21
C LEU A 215 3.26 5.41 -1.74
N GLY A 216 2.94 4.77 -0.61
CA GLY A 216 3.75 3.67 -0.07
C GLY A 216 3.80 2.46 -1.03
N ASN A 217 2.66 2.02 -1.56
CA ASN A 217 2.59 0.91 -2.52
C ASN A 217 3.34 1.25 -3.81
N CYS A 218 3.13 2.45 -4.36
CA CYS A 218 3.85 2.90 -5.56
C CYS A 218 5.36 2.79 -5.37
N SER A 219 5.86 3.28 -4.23
CA SER A 219 7.28 3.25 -3.86
C SER A 219 7.81 1.82 -3.72
N ALA A 220 7.03 0.95 -3.03
CA ALA A 220 7.39 -0.44 -2.81
C ALA A 220 7.41 -1.24 -4.12
N PHE A 221 6.47 -0.98 -5.03
CA PHE A 221 6.37 -1.67 -6.31
C PHE A 221 7.55 -1.33 -7.22
N GLY A 222 7.92 -0.04 -7.33
CA GLY A 222 9.11 0.36 -8.08
C GLY A 222 10.38 -0.26 -7.52
N LYS A 223 10.54 -0.28 -6.19
CA LYS A 223 11.68 -0.95 -5.53
C LYS A 223 11.68 -2.45 -5.81
N ALA A 224 10.53 -3.13 -5.70
CA ALA A 224 10.42 -4.56 -5.97
C ALA A 224 10.88 -4.91 -7.39
N PHE A 225 10.38 -4.20 -8.40
CA PHE A 225 10.74 -4.48 -9.79
C PHE A 225 12.19 -4.09 -10.13
N MET A 226 12.74 -3.05 -9.52
CA MET A 226 14.15 -2.71 -9.65
C MET A 226 15.02 -3.87 -9.15
N GLU A 227 14.80 -4.34 -7.92
CA GLU A 227 15.54 -5.43 -7.31
C GLU A 227 15.38 -6.75 -8.09
N LEU A 228 14.16 -7.10 -8.49
CA LEU A 228 13.89 -8.31 -9.27
C LEU A 228 14.59 -8.29 -10.63
N LYS A 229 14.67 -7.13 -11.27
CA LYS A 229 15.37 -6.95 -12.54
C LYS A 229 16.88 -7.10 -12.36
N GLU A 230 17.45 -6.47 -11.32
CA GLU A 230 18.87 -6.60 -10.97
C GLU A 230 19.27 -8.05 -10.63
N LEU A 231 18.38 -8.79 -9.95
CA LEU A 231 18.56 -10.20 -9.63
C LEU A 231 18.30 -11.16 -10.81
N GLY A 232 17.89 -10.64 -11.97
CA GLY A 232 17.57 -11.46 -13.15
C GLY A 232 16.33 -12.36 -12.98
N LEU A 233 15.45 -12.06 -12.00
CA LEU A 233 14.24 -12.84 -11.72
C LEU A 233 13.05 -12.46 -12.62
N VAL A 234 13.10 -11.30 -13.28
CA VAL A 234 12.13 -10.85 -14.28
C VAL A 234 12.83 -10.32 -15.52
N GLY A 235 12.29 -10.62 -16.70
CA GLY A 235 12.83 -10.15 -17.97
C GLY A 235 12.50 -8.68 -18.25
N ARG A 236 11.35 -8.20 -17.79
CA ARG A 236 10.85 -6.85 -18.00
C ARG A 236 10.22 -6.26 -16.74
N VAL A 237 10.08 -4.93 -16.73
CA VAL A 237 9.39 -4.18 -15.68
C VAL A 237 8.05 -3.70 -16.24
N PRO A 238 6.92 -3.89 -15.54
CA PRO A 238 5.62 -3.38 -15.99
C PRO A 238 5.56 -1.86 -15.88
N ARG A 239 4.66 -1.24 -16.63
CA ARG A 239 4.34 0.17 -16.47
C ARG A 239 3.45 0.37 -15.22
N LEU A 240 3.64 1.50 -14.54
CA LEU A 240 2.89 1.86 -13.32
C LEU A 240 1.90 2.98 -13.64
N ALA A 241 0.61 2.75 -13.44
CA ALA A 241 -0.41 3.79 -13.46
C ALA A 241 -0.86 4.12 -12.03
N VAL A 242 -0.57 5.33 -11.58
CA VAL A 242 -0.97 5.81 -10.26
C VAL A 242 -2.21 6.67 -10.40
N ILE A 243 -3.27 6.33 -9.67
CA ILE A 243 -4.57 6.98 -9.78
C ILE A 243 -4.87 7.77 -8.51
N ASN A 244 -4.92 9.10 -8.62
CA ASN A 244 -5.36 9.99 -7.55
C ASN A 244 -6.89 10.19 -7.59
N ALA A 245 -7.49 10.50 -6.44
CA ALA A 245 -8.79 11.17 -6.43
C ALA A 245 -8.62 12.64 -6.82
N ALA A 246 -9.51 13.19 -7.64
CA ALA A 246 -9.41 14.58 -8.13
C ALA A 246 -9.37 15.61 -6.99
N GLY A 247 -10.07 15.33 -5.87
CA GLY A 247 -10.04 16.19 -4.68
C GLY A 247 -8.80 15.99 -3.78
N ALA A 248 -7.91 15.03 -4.11
CA ALA A 248 -6.66 14.73 -3.37
C ALA A 248 -5.55 14.35 -4.35
N ASN A 249 -5.27 15.22 -5.29
CA ASN A 249 -4.53 14.96 -6.54
C ASN A 249 -3.09 15.49 -6.57
N THR A 250 -2.46 15.63 -5.42
CA THR A 250 -1.11 16.24 -5.30
C THR A 250 -0.09 15.64 -6.27
N LEU A 251 -0.04 14.29 -6.39
CA LEU A 251 0.92 13.67 -7.31
C LEU A 251 0.57 13.98 -8.77
N PHE A 252 -0.72 14.03 -9.11
CA PHE A 252 -1.16 14.36 -10.46
C PHE A 252 -0.70 15.78 -10.86
N GLU A 253 -0.98 16.79 -10.02
CA GLU A 253 -0.59 18.17 -10.30
C GLU A 253 0.94 18.34 -10.36
N LEU A 254 1.68 17.75 -9.43
CA LEU A 254 3.14 17.80 -9.45
C LEU A 254 3.72 17.14 -10.70
N PHE A 255 3.23 15.96 -11.05
CA PHE A 255 3.78 15.17 -12.15
C PHE A 255 3.34 15.68 -13.53
N ASN A 256 2.05 15.97 -13.74
CA ASN A 256 1.52 16.35 -15.07
C ASN A 256 1.57 17.86 -15.31
N ASP A 257 1.17 18.67 -14.33
CA ASP A 257 0.99 20.10 -14.55
C ASP A 257 2.30 20.87 -14.31
N ARG A 258 3.14 20.39 -13.35
CA ARG A 258 4.41 21.03 -13.00
C ARG A 258 5.65 20.29 -13.52
N GLY A 259 5.48 19.14 -14.15
CA GLY A 259 6.58 18.39 -14.73
C GLY A 259 7.59 17.84 -13.72
N ILE A 260 7.23 17.74 -12.43
CA ILE A 260 8.14 17.25 -11.39
C ILE A 260 8.45 15.77 -11.63
N ARG A 261 9.76 15.45 -11.68
CA ARG A 261 10.29 14.09 -11.93
C ARG A 261 11.37 13.75 -10.91
N PHE A 262 11.70 12.48 -10.80
CA PHE A 262 12.80 12.02 -9.95
C PHE A 262 14.17 12.41 -10.51
N ASN A 263 14.36 12.36 -11.85
CA ASN A 263 15.57 12.75 -12.57
C ASN A 263 16.86 12.16 -11.96
N GLY A 264 16.85 10.85 -11.69
CA GLY A 264 17.99 10.17 -11.07
C GLY A 264 18.36 10.66 -9.66
N GLY A 265 17.46 11.35 -8.97
CA GLY A 265 17.69 11.96 -7.64
C GLY A 265 17.78 13.49 -7.65
N GLY A 266 17.78 14.11 -8.80
CA GLY A 266 17.77 15.57 -8.97
C GLY A 266 16.37 16.19 -8.89
N LEU A 267 15.53 15.72 -7.94
CA LEU A 267 14.20 16.28 -7.68
C LEU A 267 14.29 17.78 -7.35
N ASP A 268 13.47 18.59 -8.00
CA ASP A 268 13.29 19.99 -7.66
C ASP A 268 12.48 20.13 -6.35
N ALA A 269 13.19 20.11 -5.22
CA ALA A 269 12.58 20.19 -3.90
C ALA A 269 11.97 21.58 -3.63
N GLU A 270 12.55 22.66 -4.19
CA GLU A 270 12.03 24.01 -4.03
C GLU A 270 10.68 24.17 -4.75
N ALA A 271 10.55 23.64 -5.96
CA ALA A 271 9.27 23.63 -6.68
C ALA A 271 8.19 22.82 -5.95
N VAL A 272 8.55 21.72 -5.30
CA VAL A 272 7.62 20.94 -4.47
C VAL A 272 7.16 21.72 -3.24
N GLU A 273 8.06 22.33 -2.50
CA GLU A 273 7.72 23.15 -1.32
C GLU A 273 6.91 24.39 -1.71
N SER A 274 7.25 25.05 -2.82
CA SER A 274 6.47 26.15 -3.38
C SER A 274 5.04 25.73 -3.71
N TYR A 275 4.85 24.55 -4.28
CA TYR A 275 3.52 23.99 -4.54
C TYR A 275 2.73 23.78 -3.24
N TYR A 276 3.32 23.20 -2.19
CA TYR A 276 2.63 23.03 -0.92
C TYR A 276 2.27 24.37 -0.27
N ALA A 277 3.18 25.34 -0.32
CA ALA A 277 2.93 26.69 0.20
C ALA A 277 1.78 27.38 -0.56
N GLN A 278 1.72 27.21 -1.88
CA GLN A 278 0.63 27.74 -2.70
C GLN A 278 -0.72 27.12 -2.30
N ARG A 279 -0.82 25.77 -2.25
CA ARG A 279 -2.06 25.08 -1.85
C ARG A 279 -2.54 25.50 -0.46
N SER A 280 -1.62 25.68 0.47
CA SER A 280 -1.94 26.14 1.83
C SER A 280 -2.52 27.57 1.83
N ARG A 281 -1.93 28.50 1.05
CA ARG A 281 -2.45 29.87 0.90
C ARG A 281 -3.82 29.93 0.24
N GLU A 282 -4.07 29.03 -0.68
CA GLU A 282 -5.38 28.90 -1.39
C GLU A 282 -6.43 28.16 -0.55
N GLY A 283 -6.09 27.65 0.63
CA GLY A 283 -7.00 26.87 1.47
C GLY A 283 -7.44 25.54 0.83
N ARG A 284 -6.65 24.98 -0.10
CA ARG A 284 -6.97 23.76 -0.84
C ARG A 284 -6.64 22.53 -0.02
N ALA A 285 -7.58 22.11 0.82
CA ALA A 285 -7.48 20.83 1.54
C ALA A 285 -7.73 19.64 0.62
N ALA A 286 -7.15 18.49 0.95
CA ALA A 286 -7.53 17.23 0.33
C ALA A 286 -8.94 16.84 0.80
N LYS A 287 -9.81 16.44 -0.13
CA LYS A 287 -11.19 16.01 0.17
C LYS A 287 -11.67 15.01 -0.88
N THR A 288 -12.03 13.80 -0.44
CA THR A 288 -12.60 12.76 -1.30
C THR A 288 -13.42 11.76 -0.48
N VAL A 289 -14.33 11.04 -1.13
CA VAL A 289 -15.02 9.88 -0.53
C VAL A 289 -14.06 8.72 -0.28
N ALA A 290 -12.95 8.66 -1.00
CA ALA A 290 -11.90 7.66 -0.86
C ALA A 290 -10.93 8.03 0.28
N SER A 291 -11.39 8.02 1.53
CA SER A 291 -10.66 8.52 2.70
C SER A 291 -9.25 7.93 2.86
N ALA A 292 -9.01 6.70 2.42
CA ALA A 292 -7.68 6.06 2.50
C ALA A 292 -6.63 6.69 1.57
N ILE A 293 -7.06 7.48 0.57
CA ILE A 293 -6.21 8.27 -0.33
C ILE A 293 -6.44 9.79 -0.23
N GLU A 294 -7.17 10.25 0.79
CA GLU A 294 -7.37 11.66 1.12
C GLU A 294 -6.11 12.27 1.75
N ILE A 295 -5.09 12.49 0.93
CA ILE A 295 -3.76 12.91 1.37
C ILE A 295 -3.32 14.17 0.64
N ALA A 296 -3.07 15.25 1.40
CA ALA A 296 -2.58 16.52 0.85
C ALA A 296 -1.06 16.50 0.60
N LYS A 297 -0.27 15.92 1.52
CA LYS A 297 1.19 15.84 1.44
C LYS A 297 1.66 14.38 1.50
N PRO A 298 1.79 13.69 0.35
CA PRO A 298 2.24 12.30 0.33
C PRO A 298 3.63 12.10 0.91
N VAL A 299 3.74 11.30 1.97
CA VAL A 299 5.00 11.06 2.68
C VAL A 299 6.06 10.38 1.81
N ASN A 300 5.64 9.58 0.82
CA ASN A 300 6.56 8.84 -0.05
C ASN A 300 6.68 9.45 -1.45
N LEU A 301 6.43 10.76 -1.61
CA LEU A 301 6.44 11.44 -2.92
C LEU A 301 7.71 11.14 -3.72
N THR A 302 8.88 11.44 -3.19
CA THR A 302 10.17 11.25 -3.88
C THR A 302 10.40 9.78 -4.30
N LYS A 303 10.05 8.84 -3.41
CA LYS A 303 10.18 7.41 -3.71
C LYS A 303 9.19 6.95 -4.79
N ALA A 304 7.99 7.54 -4.82
CA ALA A 304 7.00 7.25 -5.84
C ALA A 304 7.39 7.84 -7.21
N LEU A 305 7.96 9.04 -7.24
CA LEU A 305 8.52 9.62 -8.47
C LEU A 305 9.65 8.75 -9.02
N ARG A 306 10.52 8.21 -8.15
CA ARG A 306 11.52 7.20 -8.54
C ARG A 306 10.87 5.94 -9.13
N ALA A 307 9.80 5.45 -8.51
CA ALA A 307 9.08 4.28 -9.01
C ALA A 307 8.46 4.54 -10.40
N LEU A 308 7.88 5.73 -10.61
CA LEU A 308 7.35 6.15 -11.91
C LEU A 308 8.45 6.21 -12.98
N GLU A 309 9.66 6.64 -12.64
CA GLU A 309 10.81 6.64 -13.54
C GLU A 309 11.24 5.20 -13.89
N ILE A 310 11.43 4.34 -12.89
CA ILE A 310 11.85 2.94 -13.06
C ILE A 310 10.82 2.14 -13.89
N MET A 311 9.55 2.37 -13.67
CA MET A 311 8.45 1.62 -14.25
C MET A 311 7.81 2.32 -15.47
N ASN A 312 8.45 3.32 -16.04
CA ASN A 312 7.91 4.13 -17.15
C ASN A 312 6.42 4.46 -16.93
N GLY A 313 6.15 5.00 -15.74
CA GLY A 313 4.81 5.15 -15.22
C GLY A 313 4.13 6.45 -15.65
N LEU A 314 2.85 6.54 -15.32
CA LEU A 314 2.02 7.73 -15.51
C LEU A 314 1.11 7.97 -14.31
N VAL A 315 0.55 9.16 -14.24
CA VAL A 315 -0.39 9.55 -13.19
C VAL A 315 -1.69 10.04 -13.84
N ARG A 316 -2.82 9.58 -13.31
CA ARG A 316 -4.15 10.05 -13.68
C ARG A 316 -4.93 10.40 -12.41
N GLN A 317 -6.00 11.16 -12.60
CA GLN A 317 -6.97 11.44 -11.54
C GLN A 317 -8.36 11.04 -12.00
N VAL A 318 -9.19 10.69 -11.02
CA VAL A 318 -10.59 10.33 -11.21
C VAL A 318 -11.46 11.06 -10.18
N SER A 319 -12.69 11.40 -10.54
CA SER A 319 -13.64 12.03 -9.65
C SER A 319 -14.16 11.06 -8.57
N ASP A 320 -14.80 11.60 -7.54
CA ASP A 320 -15.47 10.79 -6.51
C ASP A 320 -16.61 9.93 -7.09
N GLU A 321 -17.31 10.44 -8.11
CA GLU A 321 -18.35 9.69 -8.82
C GLU A 321 -17.76 8.50 -9.57
N GLU A 322 -16.69 8.71 -10.36
CA GLU A 322 -16.00 7.63 -11.07
C GLU A 322 -15.42 6.58 -10.11
N ILE A 323 -14.92 7.02 -8.95
CA ILE A 323 -14.46 6.11 -7.88
C ILE A 323 -15.60 5.22 -7.38
N LEU A 324 -16.76 5.81 -7.10
CA LEU A 324 -17.93 5.07 -6.61
C LEU A 324 -18.50 4.14 -7.67
N ASP A 325 -18.54 4.56 -8.93
CA ASP A 325 -18.92 3.72 -10.06
C ASP A 325 -17.95 2.53 -10.24
N GLY A 326 -16.65 2.82 -10.20
CA GLY A 326 -15.62 1.76 -10.25
C GLY A 326 -15.75 0.76 -9.11
N LYS A 327 -15.99 1.25 -7.88
CA LYS A 327 -16.27 0.41 -6.72
C LYS A 327 -17.55 -0.42 -6.90
N ALA A 328 -18.63 0.19 -7.37
CA ALA A 328 -19.91 -0.50 -7.58
C ALA A 328 -19.77 -1.59 -8.64
N LEU A 329 -19.03 -1.28 -9.72
CA LEU A 329 -18.77 -2.24 -10.78
C LEU A 329 -17.96 -3.44 -10.28
N VAL A 330 -16.86 -3.20 -9.54
CA VAL A 330 -16.07 -4.27 -8.89
C VAL A 330 -16.96 -5.10 -7.96
N GLY A 331 -17.83 -4.45 -7.17
CA GLY A 331 -18.78 -5.12 -6.28
C GLY A 331 -19.80 -6.01 -7.01
N ARG A 332 -20.26 -5.58 -8.21
CA ARG A 332 -21.18 -6.35 -9.05
C ARG A 332 -20.58 -7.70 -9.50
N PHE A 333 -19.25 -7.77 -9.62
CA PHE A 333 -18.54 -9.01 -9.96
C PHE A 333 -18.02 -9.77 -8.72
N GLY A 334 -18.55 -9.47 -7.54
CA GLY A 334 -18.34 -10.26 -6.32
C GLY A 334 -17.13 -9.83 -5.48
N PHE A 335 -16.48 -8.70 -5.79
CA PHE A 335 -15.33 -8.20 -5.03
C PHE A 335 -15.72 -7.00 -4.19
N GLY A 336 -15.86 -7.19 -2.85
CA GLY A 336 -16.08 -6.07 -1.92
C GLY A 336 -14.79 -5.27 -1.72
N CYS A 337 -14.82 -3.95 -1.96
CA CYS A 337 -13.64 -3.12 -1.75
C CYS A 337 -13.98 -1.75 -1.15
N GLU A 338 -13.00 -1.09 -0.54
CA GLU A 338 -13.13 0.30 -0.10
C GLU A 338 -13.13 1.27 -1.29
N PRO A 339 -13.67 2.50 -1.15
CA PRO A 339 -13.68 3.49 -2.24
C PRO A 339 -12.31 3.73 -2.86
N ALA A 340 -11.23 3.76 -2.07
CA ALA A 340 -9.88 3.94 -2.58
C ALA A 340 -9.49 2.88 -3.64
N SER A 341 -9.92 1.64 -3.46
CA SER A 341 -9.71 0.57 -4.44
C SER A 341 -10.51 0.78 -5.73
N GLY A 342 -11.68 1.42 -5.64
CA GLY A 342 -12.47 1.81 -6.79
C GLY A 342 -11.73 2.75 -7.74
N ALA A 343 -10.79 3.54 -7.22
CA ALA A 343 -9.95 4.41 -8.05
C ALA A 343 -9.11 3.62 -9.07
N SER A 344 -8.61 2.41 -8.74
CA SER A 344 -7.88 1.58 -9.71
C SER A 344 -8.78 1.15 -10.88
N ALA A 345 -10.02 0.76 -10.61
CA ALA A 345 -10.98 0.35 -11.63
C ALA A 345 -11.41 1.54 -12.51
N ALA A 346 -11.68 2.71 -11.89
CA ALA A 346 -11.99 3.95 -12.61
C ALA A 346 -10.80 4.42 -13.47
N GLY A 347 -9.59 4.36 -12.93
CA GLY A 347 -8.37 4.70 -13.66
C GLY A 347 -8.08 3.77 -14.84
N LEU A 348 -8.35 2.46 -14.69
CA LEU A 348 -8.27 1.52 -15.81
C LEU A 348 -9.25 1.92 -16.93
N ARG A 349 -10.49 2.26 -16.57
CA ARG A 349 -11.50 2.73 -17.54
C ARG A 349 -10.99 3.95 -18.31
N ALA A 350 -10.53 4.98 -17.61
CA ALA A 350 -10.00 6.18 -18.23
C ALA A 350 -8.83 5.88 -19.17
N LEU A 351 -7.87 5.06 -18.76
CA LEU A 351 -6.71 4.68 -19.58
C LEU A 351 -7.09 3.83 -20.81
N ARG A 352 -8.17 3.05 -20.73
CA ARG A 352 -8.75 2.34 -21.87
C ARG A 352 -9.41 3.31 -22.87
N GLU A 353 -10.20 4.26 -22.36
CA GLU A 353 -10.88 5.29 -23.17
C GLU A 353 -9.86 6.22 -23.85
N GLU A 354 -8.74 6.54 -23.20
CA GLU A 354 -7.62 7.29 -23.76
C GLU A 354 -6.79 6.48 -24.78
N GLY A 355 -7.01 5.16 -24.92
CA GLY A 355 -6.25 4.29 -25.83
C GLY A 355 -4.81 4.00 -25.34
N ILE A 356 -4.48 4.31 -24.09
CA ILE A 356 -3.14 4.10 -23.49
C ILE A 356 -2.93 2.64 -23.13
N ILE A 357 -3.96 1.97 -22.62
CA ILE A 357 -3.96 0.53 -22.36
C ILE A 357 -4.69 -0.16 -23.53
N ALA A 358 -4.02 -1.07 -24.21
CA ALA A 358 -4.61 -1.84 -25.31
C ALA A 358 -5.56 -2.95 -24.77
N PRO A 359 -6.57 -3.40 -25.56
CA PRO A 359 -7.46 -4.50 -25.17
C PRO A 359 -6.73 -5.79 -24.78
N SER A 360 -5.55 -6.01 -25.32
CA SER A 360 -4.73 -7.21 -25.12
C SER A 360 -3.66 -7.07 -24.04
N ASP A 361 -3.47 -5.87 -23.49
CA ASP A 361 -2.49 -5.66 -22.42
C ASP A 361 -2.90 -6.41 -21.16
N ARG A 362 -1.95 -7.11 -20.55
CA ARG A 362 -2.16 -7.74 -19.26
C ARG A 362 -2.07 -6.70 -18.15
N VAL A 363 -3.19 -6.43 -17.50
CA VAL A 363 -3.33 -5.38 -16.48
C VAL A 363 -3.63 -6.02 -15.13
N VAL A 364 -2.96 -5.53 -14.09
CA VAL A 364 -3.27 -5.87 -12.70
C VAL A 364 -3.74 -4.62 -11.97
N CYS A 365 -5.01 -4.60 -11.55
CA CYS A 365 -5.54 -3.58 -10.65
C CYS A 365 -5.36 -4.00 -9.19
N ILE A 366 -4.81 -3.09 -8.37
CA ILE A 366 -4.62 -3.34 -6.95
C ILE A 366 -5.86 -2.88 -6.19
N LEU A 367 -6.52 -3.83 -5.51
CA LEU A 367 -7.62 -3.57 -4.58
C LEU A 367 -7.06 -3.61 -3.15
N THR A 368 -6.97 -2.44 -2.50
CA THR A 368 -6.21 -2.21 -1.23
C THR A 368 -7.01 -2.51 0.09
#